data_6e9e0ec3693251904114d2a1324c801a
#
_entry.id   6e9e0ec3693251904114d2a1324c801a
#
_cell.length_a   1.000
_cell.length_b   1.000
_cell.length_c   1.000
_cell.angle_alpha   90.00
_cell.angle_beta   90.00
_cell.angle_gamma   90.00
#
_symmetry.space_group_name_H-M   'P 1'
#
loop_
_entity.id
_entity.type
_entity.pdbx_description
1 polymer ?
#
loop_
_entity_poly.entity_id
_entity_poly.type
_entity_poly.pdbx_seq_one_letter_code
_entity_poly.pdbx_strand_id
1 'polypeptide(L)'
;MLERLRGGLVASCQPVDNGPMDRPDIVAAMAQATVAGGATGLRIEGVANLRATRPLVDVPIIGIVKRDLGDSPVRITGTVADARALIEAGADIVAYDATSCPRTDGREDILAAILDGGAIAMADCATEADAREALSAGAAVIGTTLSGYTAETATDDDGPDFALLRRFRSLGGFVMAEGRFNTPDLAAEAMRAGADAVTVGSALTRLEIMTDWFAEAVRSAR
;
A
#
# COMPACT_ATOMS: atom_id res chain seq x y z
N MET A 1 -0.83 -6.25 16.65
CA MET A 1 -1.12 -5.32 15.54
C MET A 1 -1.52 -6.09 14.27
N LEU A 2 -0.66 -6.92 13.69
CA LEU A 2 -0.93 -7.67 12.44
C LEU A 2 -2.16 -8.59 12.52
N GLU A 3 -2.43 -9.21 13.66
CA GLU A 3 -3.62 -10.05 13.84
C GLU A 3 -4.95 -9.27 13.67
N ARG A 4 -4.95 -7.96 13.85
CA ARG A 4 -6.13 -7.12 13.57
C ARG A 4 -6.38 -6.92 12.07
N LEU A 5 -5.36 -7.11 11.24
CA LEU A 5 -5.45 -7.05 9.77
C LEU A 5 -5.78 -8.41 9.16
N ARG A 6 -5.46 -9.51 9.86
CA ARG A 6 -5.58 -10.87 9.32
C ARG A 6 -7.02 -11.19 8.93
N GLY A 7 -7.18 -11.68 7.71
CA GLY A 7 -8.48 -11.99 7.12
C GLY A 7 -9.30 -10.78 6.69
N GLY A 8 -8.70 -9.56 6.74
CA GLY A 8 -9.40 -8.32 6.57
C GLY A 8 -9.04 -7.53 5.31
N LEU A 9 -9.82 -6.47 5.12
CA LEU A 9 -9.62 -5.47 4.07
C LEU A 9 -8.87 -4.26 4.64
N VAL A 10 -7.80 -3.86 3.98
CA VAL A 10 -7.13 -2.58 4.18
C VAL A 10 -7.62 -1.61 3.11
N ALA A 11 -8.27 -0.52 3.52
CA ALA A 11 -8.69 0.52 2.58
C ALA A 11 -7.55 1.52 2.35
N SER A 12 -7.09 1.64 1.11
CA SER A 12 -6.06 2.61 0.72
C SER A 12 -6.71 3.94 0.36
N CYS A 13 -6.69 4.88 1.32
CA CYS A 13 -7.26 6.22 1.13
C CYS A 13 -6.22 7.16 0.51
N GLN A 14 -6.12 7.09 -0.80
CA GLN A 14 -5.17 7.85 -1.62
C GLN A 14 -5.93 8.45 -2.82
N PRO A 15 -6.52 9.63 -2.67
CA PRO A 15 -7.21 10.29 -3.78
C PRO A 15 -6.26 10.59 -4.95
N VAL A 16 -6.80 11.03 -6.05
CA VAL A 16 -5.98 11.50 -7.19
C VAL A 16 -5.24 12.76 -6.78
N ASP A 17 -3.92 12.79 -7.01
CA ASP A 17 -3.05 13.89 -6.63
C ASP A 17 -3.55 15.22 -7.22
N ASN A 18 -3.64 16.25 -6.39
CA ASN A 18 -4.20 17.57 -6.73
C ASN A 18 -5.68 17.55 -7.21
N GLY A 19 -6.38 16.43 -7.01
CA GLY A 19 -7.81 16.30 -7.29
C GLY A 19 -8.68 16.95 -6.20
N PRO A 20 -9.98 17.08 -6.43
CA PRO A 20 -10.90 17.72 -5.47
C PRO A 20 -11.00 16.96 -4.13
N MET A 21 -10.64 15.69 -4.10
CA MET A 21 -10.65 14.84 -2.90
C MET A 21 -9.29 14.81 -2.17
N ASP A 22 -8.25 15.43 -2.73
CA ASP A 22 -6.89 15.44 -2.17
C ASP A 22 -6.74 16.54 -1.10
N ARG A 23 -7.41 16.30 0.03
CA ARG A 23 -7.40 17.19 1.21
C ARG A 23 -7.44 16.35 2.49
N PRO A 24 -6.69 16.73 3.53
CA PRO A 24 -6.60 15.95 4.77
C PRO A 24 -7.96 15.69 5.46
N ASP A 25 -8.87 16.66 5.47
CA ASP A 25 -10.21 16.52 6.02
C ASP A 25 -11.08 15.53 5.22
N ILE A 26 -10.92 15.49 3.91
CA ILE A 26 -11.63 14.55 3.03
C ILE A 26 -11.04 13.14 3.16
N VAL A 27 -9.70 13.01 3.16
CA VAL A 27 -9.04 11.72 3.37
C VAL A 27 -9.43 11.10 4.71
N ALA A 28 -9.51 11.91 5.76
CA ALA A 28 -9.98 11.46 7.08
C ALA A 28 -11.44 11.00 7.05
N ALA A 29 -12.32 11.70 6.34
CA ALA A 29 -13.72 11.29 6.16
C ALA A 29 -13.83 9.97 5.35
N MET A 30 -13.05 9.81 4.27
CA MET A 30 -12.95 8.55 3.53
C MET A 30 -12.51 7.39 4.43
N ALA A 31 -11.50 7.62 5.26
CA ALA A 31 -10.98 6.63 6.20
C ALA A 31 -12.07 6.18 7.19
N GLN A 32 -12.80 7.11 7.80
CA GLN A 32 -13.93 6.79 8.68
C GLN A 32 -15.03 6.01 7.94
N ALA A 33 -15.38 6.41 6.72
CA ALA A 33 -16.39 5.76 5.93
C ALA A 33 -15.99 4.31 5.56
N THR A 34 -14.74 4.09 5.19
CA THR A 34 -14.25 2.73 4.86
C THR A 34 -14.17 1.84 6.09
N VAL A 35 -13.79 2.37 7.26
CA VAL A 35 -13.83 1.64 8.54
C VAL A 35 -15.27 1.29 8.92
N ALA A 36 -16.21 2.21 8.78
CA ALA A 36 -17.64 1.95 9.00
C ALA A 36 -18.18 0.89 8.02
N GLY A 37 -17.62 0.79 6.82
CA GLY A 37 -17.92 -0.23 5.81
C GLY A 37 -17.27 -1.60 6.08
N GLY A 38 -16.44 -1.73 7.13
CA GLY A 38 -15.81 -2.99 7.54
C GLY A 38 -14.32 -3.13 7.22
N ALA A 39 -13.63 -2.06 6.80
CA ALA A 39 -12.19 -2.11 6.68
C ALA A 39 -11.53 -2.33 8.06
N THR A 40 -10.62 -3.29 8.13
CA THR A 40 -9.89 -3.64 9.37
C THR A 40 -8.58 -2.89 9.53
N GLY A 41 -8.16 -2.17 8.51
CA GLY A 41 -7.00 -1.31 8.49
C GLY A 41 -7.07 -0.28 7.37
N LEU A 42 -6.17 0.68 7.43
CA LEU A 42 -6.08 1.77 6.46
C LEU A 42 -4.65 1.86 5.90
N ARG A 43 -4.53 2.31 4.65
CA ARG A 43 -3.28 2.76 4.07
C ARG A 43 -3.44 4.22 3.67
N ILE A 44 -2.66 5.10 4.29
CA ILE A 44 -2.77 6.56 4.14
C ILE A 44 -1.50 7.11 3.52
N GLU A 45 -1.66 7.86 2.45
CA GLU A 45 -0.59 8.61 1.82
C GLU A 45 -0.50 10.01 2.41
N GLY A 46 0.74 10.44 2.73
CA GLY A 46 1.05 11.79 3.21
C GLY A 46 0.90 11.98 4.71
N VAL A 47 1.91 12.64 5.28
CA VAL A 47 2.00 12.93 6.73
C VAL A 47 0.82 13.78 7.22
N ALA A 48 0.38 14.76 6.41
CA ALA A 48 -0.75 15.63 6.77
C ALA A 48 -2.07 14.83 6.81
N ASN A 49 -2.30 13.96 5.84
CA ASN A 49 -3.47 13.09 5.78
C ASN A 49 -3.50 12.11 6.95
N LEU A 50 -2.33 11.54 7.28
CA LEU A 50 -2.22 10.62 8.41
C LEU A 50 -2.51 11.32 9.74
N ARG A 51 -1.95 12.50 9.98
CA ARG A 51 -2.23 13.30 11.19
C ARG A 51 -3.71 13.66 11.33
N ALA A 52 -4.38 13.97 10.22
CA ALA A 52 -5.81 14.26 10.23
C ALA A 52 -6.67 13.00 10.51
N THR A 53 -6.22 11.85 10.01
CA THR A 53 -6.95 10.58 10.13
C THR A 53 -6.76 9.91 11.49
N ARG A 54 -5.53 9.88 12.03
CA ARG A 54 -5.19 9.10 13.23
C ARG A 54 -6.13 9.33 14.44
N PRO A 55 -6.51 10.54 14.82
CA PRO A 55 -7.37 10.77 15.98
C PRO A 55 -8.83 10.30 15.77
N LEU A 56 -9.23 9.96 14.56
CA LEU A 56 -10.61 9.65 14.19
C LEU A 56 -10.89 8.14 13.99
N VAL A 57 -9.85 7.30 14.07
CA VAL A 57 -9.97 5.86 13.83
C VAL A 57 -9.08 5.07 14.80
N ASP A 58 -9.53 3.85 15.17
CA ASP A 58 -8.78 2.96 16.07
C ASP A 58 -8.11 1.79 15.33
N VAL A 59 -8.38 1.61 14.03
CA VAL A 59 -7.78 0.54 13.23
C VAL A 59 -6.31 0.81 12.94
N PRO A 60 -5.49 -0.22 12.67
CA PRO A 60 -4.12 -0.06 12.23
C PRO A 60 -4.01 0.82 10.98
N ILE A 61 -3.01 1.73 10.97
CA ILE A 61 -2.71 2.58 9.82
C ILE A 61 -1.34 2.23 9.26
N ILE A 62 -1.31 1.90 7.97
CA ILE A 62 -0.11 1.81 7.15
C ILE A 62 0.15 3.19 6.56
N GLY A 63 1.22 3.85 6.98
CA GLY A 63 1.64 5.14 6.45
C GLY A 63 2.58 5.00 5.26
N ILE A 64 2.41 5.85 4.27
CA ILE A 64 3.34 6.04 3.15
C ILE A 64 3.50 7.52 2.82
N VAL A 65 4.61 7.86 2.19
CA VAL A 65 4.79 9.14 1.47
C VAL A 65 5.14 8.83 0.03
N LYS A 66 4.45 9.44 -0.91
CA LYS A 66 4.79 9.37 -2.33
C LYS A 66 5.53 10.63 -2.77
N ARG A 67 6.64 10.43 -3.46
CA ARG A 67 7.41 11.50 -4.09
C ARG A 67 7.85 11.08 -5.48
N ASP A 68 7.80 12.00 -6.42
CA ASP A 68 8.47 11.85 -7.69
C ASP A 68 9.89 12.40 -7.53
N LEU A 69 10.86 11.49 -7.48
CA LEU A 69 12.28 11.81 -7.41
C LEU A 69 12.81 11.87 -8.85
N GLY A 70 13.38 13.02 -9.25
CA GLY A 70 13.76 13.26 -10.65
C GLY A 70 14.85 12.33 -11.20
N ASP A 71 15.54 11.61 -10.33
CA ASP A 71 16.66 10.71 -10.63
C ASP A 71 16.42 9.26 -10.17
N SER A 72 15.22 8.95 -9.67
CA SER A 72 14.87 7.62 -9.15
C SER A 72 13.43 7.22 -9.48
N PRO A 73 13.18 5.97 -9.87
CA PRO A 73 11.82 5.45 -10.03
C PRO A 73 11.13 5.15 -8.69
N VAL A 74 11.86 5.22 -7.57
CA VAL A 74 11.32 4.99 -6.23
C VAL A 74 10.37 6.11 -5.85
N ARG A 75 9.13 5.74 -5.52
CA ARG A 75 8.09 6.72 -5.15
C ARG A 75 7.60 6.56 -3.72
N ILE A 76 7.67 5.35 -3.14
CA ILE A 76 7.03 5.05 -1.85
C ILE A 76 8.05 5.12 -0.73
N THR A 77 7.89 6.10 0.17
CA THR A 77 8.71 6.31 1.37
C THR A 77 10.20 6.12 1.07
N GLY A 78 10.67 6.92 0.12
CA GLY A 78 12.01 6.80 -0.46
C GLY A 78 13.13 7.38 0.39
N THR A 79 12.83 7.94 1.59
CA THR A 79 13.83 8.53 2.48
C THR A 79 13.61 8.16 3.94
N VAL A 80 14.70 8.15 4.73
CA VAL A 80 14.67 8.01 6.20
C VAL A 80 13.82 9.11 6.86
N ALA A 81 13.87 10.32 6.31
CA ALA A 81 13.08 11.44 6.83
C ALA A 81 11.57 11.20 6.68
N ASP A 82 11.13 10.65 5.54
CA ASP A 82 9.73 10.31 5.32
C ASP A 82 9.26 9.21 6.29
N ALA A 83 10.06 8.17 6.49
CA ALA A 83 9.75 7.09 7.43
C ALA A 83 9.56 7.63 8.87
N ARG A 84 10.47 8.46 9.35
CA ARG A 84 10.37 9.10 10.68
C ARG A 84 9.15 9.99 10.80
N ALA A 85 8.86 10.81 9.79
CA ALA A 85 7.71 11.71 9.81
C ALA A 85 6.37 10.95 9.85
N LEU A 86 6.28 9.78 9.21
CA LEU A 86 5.10 8.90 9.27
C LEU A 86 4.93 8.31 10.67
N ILE A 87 6.01 7.85 11.30
CA ILE A 87 5.98 7.33 12.68
C ILE A 87 5.52 8.41 13.65
N GLU A 88 6.10 9.61 13.59
CA GLU A 88 5.71 10.76 14.41
C GLU A 88 4.25 11.17 14.19
N ALA A 89 3.71 10.94 12.98
CA ALA A 89 2.31 11.22 12.67
C ALA A 89 1.36 10.13 13.18
N GLY A 90 1.87 9.01 13.71
CA GLY A 90 1.08 7.94 14.32
C GLY A 90 0.80 6.75 13.39
N ALA A 91 1.66 6.48 12.41
CA ALA A 91 1.61 5.25 11.65
C ALA A 91 1.96 4.04 12.55
N ASP A 92 1.14 3.00 12.53
CA ASP A 92 1.43 1.72 13.20
C ASP A 92 2.39 0.86 12.36
N ILE A 93 2.26 0.99 11.05
CA ILE A 93 3.04 0.29 10.03
C ILE A 93 3.53 1.35 9.05
N VAL A 94 4.78 1.27 8.64
CA VAL A 94 5.32 2.12 7.56
C VAL A 94 5.67 1.23 6.38
N ALA A 95 5.06 1.50 5.22
CA ALA A 95 5.42 0.82 3.99
C ALA A 95 6.49 1.62 3.22
N TYR A 96 7.49 0.92 2.70
CA TYR A 96 8.59 1.48 1.93
C TYR A 96 8.83 0.67 0.66
N ASP A 97 9.36 1.29 -0.36
CA ASP A 97 9.80 0.62 -1.59
C ASP A 97 10.99 -0.28 -1.28
N ALA A 98 10.80 -1.60 -1.39
CA ALA A 98 11.82 -2.60 -1.10
C ALA A 98 12.60 -3.06 -2.33
N THR A 99 12.36 -2.46 -3.51
CA THR A 99 13.07 -2.82 -4.74
C THR A 99 14.54 -2.45 -4.70
N SER A 100 15.33 -3.01 -5.60
CA SER A 100 16.74 -2.66 -5.80
C SER A 100 16.96 -1.39 -6.62
N CYS A 101 15.89 -0.65 -6.96
CA CYS A 101 16.00 0.56 -7.76
C CYS A 101 16.91 1.62 -7.11
N PRO A 102 17.69 2.35 -7.89
CA PRO A 102 18.57 3.43 -7.39
C PRO A 102 17.77 4.48 -6.60
N ARG A 103 18.31 4.92 -5.46
CA ARG A 103 17.67 5.88 -4.56
C ARG A 103 18.71 6.62 -3.71
N THR A 104 18.31 7.73 -3.09
CA THR A 104 19.19 8.55 -2.26
C THR A 104 19.53 7.86 -0.95
N ASP A 105 18.51 7.47 -0.17
CA ASP A 105 18.70 6.73 1.08
C ASP A 105 18.58 5.22 0.79
N GLY A 106 19.50 4.41 1.29
CA GLY A 106 19.45 2.95 1.15
C GLY A 106 18.16 2.37 1.73
N ARG A 107 17.61 1.34 1.08
CA ARG A 107 16.40 0.65 1.60
C ARG A 107 16.64 0.06 2.99
N GLU A 108 17.89 -0.34 3.28
CA GLU A 108 18.31 -0.85 4.59
C GLU A 108 18.28 0.26 5.65
N ASP A 109 18.69 1.48 5.30
CA ASP A 109 18.65 2.65 6.20
C ASP A 109 17.21 3.06 6.51
N ILE A 110 16.32 3.02 5.48
CA ILE A 110 14.90 3.29 5.66
C ILE A 110 14.26 2.23 6.57
N LEU A 111 14.53 0.95 6.31
CA LEU A 111 14.04 -0.16 7.14
C LEU A 111 14.52 -0.03 8.59
N ALA A 112 15.81 0.24 8.79
CA ALA A 112 16.38 0.45 10.13
C ALA A 112 15.67 1.61 10.85
N ALA A 113 15.44 2.73 10.17
CA ALA A 113 14.73 3.88 10.75
C ALA A 113 13.28 3.54 11.15
N ILE A 114 12.59 2.68 10.39
CA ILE A 114 11.24 2.21 10.73
C ILE A 114 11.28 1.35 11.99
N LEU A 115 12.19 0.39 12.07
CA LEU A 115 12.31 -0.53 13.19
C LEU A 115 12.76 0.20 14.47
N ASP A 116 13.75 1.07 14.37
CA ASP A 116 14.26 1.88 15.49
C ASP A 116 13.18 2.82 16.04
N GLY A 117 12.29 3.31 15.17
CA GLY A 117 11.14 4.12 15.54
C GLY A 117 9.99 3.33 16.17
N GLY A 118 10.11 2.00 16.29
CA GLY A 118 9.12 1.12 16.92
C GLY A 118 7.89 0.80 16.05
N ALA A 119 7.88 1.19 14.77
CA ALA A 119 6.83 0.83 13.83
C ALA A 119 7.10 -0.53 13.17
N ILE A 120 6.04 -1.16 12.67
CA ILE A 120 6.17 -2.37 11.85
C ILE A 120 6.57 -1.97 10.44
N ALA A 121 7.58 -2.64 9.87
CA ALA A 121 7.98 -2.40 8.49
C ALA A 121 7.18 -3.29 7.52
N MET A 122 6.61 -2.67 6.49
CA MET A 122 6.00 -3.32 5.33
C MET A 122 6.86 -3.04 4.10
N ALA A 123 7.32 -4.10 3.46
CA ALA A 123 8.08 -4.02 2.22
C ALA A 123 7.13 -4.06 1.01
N ASP A 124 7.06 -2.98 0.24
CA ASP A 124 6.40 -2.96 -1.06
C ASP A 124 7.37 -3.55 -2.09
N CYS A 125 7.05 -4.72 -2.60
CA CYS A 125 7.92 -5.54 -3.44
C CYS A 125 7.41 -5.62 -4.87
N ALA A 126 8.34 -5.72 -5.82
CA ALA A 126 8.07 -6.05 -7.22
C ALA A 126 8.34 -7.53 -7.51
N THR A 127 9.29 -8.15 -6.80
CA THR A 127 9.77 -9.49 -7.03
C THR A 127 9.81 -10.35 -5.75
N GLU A 128 9.98 -11.66 -5.91
CA GLU A 128 10.23 -12.56 -4.79
C GLU A 128 11.58 -12.28 -4.11
N ALA A 129 12.57 -11.81 -4.86
CA ALA A 129 13.88 -11.46 -4.32
C ALA A 129 13.77 -10.30 -3.33
N ASP A 130 13.03 -9.24 -3.69
CA ASP A 130 12.79 -8.09 -2.81
C ASP A 130 12.16 -8.54 -1.48
N ALA A 131 11.13 -9.40 -1.56
CA ALA A 131 10.44 -9.90 -0.38
C ALA A 131 11.34 -10.73 0.53
N ARG A 132 12.18 -11.61 -0.05
CA ARG A 132 13.11 -12.46 0.68
C ARG A 132 14.17 -11.63 1.40
N GLU A 133 14.74 -10.65 0.73
CA GLU A 133 15.73 -9.73 1.30
C GLU A 133 15.11 -8.88 2.42
N ALA A 134 13.93 -8.30 2.19
CA ALA A 134 13.23 -7.50 3.19
C ALA A 134 12.90 -8.29 4.46
N LEU A 135 12.38 -9.53 4.33
CA LEU A 135 12.12 -10.41 5.47
C LEU A 135 13.41 -10.75 6.24
N SER A 136 14.49 -11.03 5.52
CA SER A 136 15.80 -11.34 6.14
C SER A 136 16.36 -10.14 6.90
N ALA A 137 16.04 -8.93 6.46
CA ALA A 137 16.45 -7.67 7.09
C ALA A 137 15.52 -7.21 8.22
N GLY A 138 14.37 -7.89 8.45
CA GLY A 138 13.49 -7.63 9.58
C GLY A 138 12.13 -7.01 9.24
N ALA A 139 11.77 -6.86 7.97
CA ALA A 139 10.40 -6.51 7.60
C ALA A 139 9.43 -7.61 8.03
N ALA A 140 8.29 -7.24 8.61
CA ALA A 140 7.28 -8.20 9.06
C ALA A 140 6.18 -8.44 8.03
N VAL A 141 5.96 -7.49 7.14
CA VAL A 141 4.93 -7.51 6.09
C VAL A 141 5.59 -7.39 4.72
N ILE A 142 5.17 -8.23 3.79
CA ILE A 142 5.56 -8.17 2.38
C ILE A 142 4.31 -7.98 1.51
N GLY A 143 4.34 -6.98 0.62
CA GLY A 143 3.23 -6.62 -0.26
C GLY A 143 3.59 -6.78 -1.73
N THR A 144 2.62 -7.22 -2.55
CA THR A 144 2.77 -7.36 -4.02
C THR A 144 2.63 -6.01 -4.76
N THR A 145 2.72 -4.91 -4.02
CA THR A 145 2.38 -3.53 -4.42
C THR A 145 3.04 -3.09 -5.72
N LEU A 146 4.32 -3.40 -5.89
CA LEU A 146 5.13 -2.90 -7.00
C LEU A 146 5.26 -3.87 -8.18
N SER A 147 4.64 -5.06 -8.12
CA SER A 147 4.60 -5.98 -9.26
C SER A 147 3.89 -5.34 -10.47
N GLY A 148 4.57 -5.33 -11.60
CA GLY A 148 4.10 -4.69 -12.84
C GLY A 148 4.39 -3.18 -12.94
N TYR A 149 4.97 -2.57 -11.89
CA TYR A 149 5.27 -1.13 -11.86
C TYR A 149 6.77 -0.79 -11.94
N THR A 150 7.62 -1.79 -12.04
CA THR A 150 9.08 -1.61 -12.25
C THR A 150 9.47 -2.03 -13.66
N ALA A 151 10.63 -1.56 -14.15
CA ALA A 151 11.12 -1.94 -15.46
C ALA A 151 11.32 -3.48 -15.59
N GLU A 152 11.66 -4.16 -14.49
CA GLU A 152 11.87 -5.59 -14.44
C GLU A 152 10.56 -6.39 -14.51
N THR A 153 9.47 -5.84 -13.98
CA THR A 153 8.19 -6.55 -13.84
C THR A 153 7.08 -5.96 -14.72
N ALA A 154 7.42 -4.99 -15.59
CA ALA A 154 6.45 -4.38 -16.49
C ALA A 154 5.72 -5.44 -17.32
N THR A 155 4.39 -5.30 -17.42
CA THR A 155 3.52 -6.23 -18.13
C THR A 155 2.34 -5.48 -18.72
N ASP A 156 1.79 -6.01 -19.82
CA ASP A 156 0.54 -5.54 -20.43
C ASP A 156 -0.71 -6.12 -19.72
N ASP A 157 -0.51 -6.98 -18.70
CA ASP A 157 -1.62 -7.54 -17.91
C ASP A 157 -2.08 -6.53 -16.85
N ASP A 158 -3.34 -6.14 -16.95
CA ASP A 158 -4.00 -5.20 -16.03
C ASP A 158 -4.51 -5.88 -14.74
N GLY A 159 -4.35 -7.21 -14.61
CA GLY A 159 -4.77 -7.98 -13.43
C GLY A 159 -3.76 -7.96 -12.27
N PRO A 160 -4.20 -8.40 -11.07
CA PRO A 160 -3.30 -8.63 -9.95
C PRO A 160 -2.32 -9.78 -10.18
N ASP A 161 -1.12 -9.71 -9.61
CA ASP A 161 -0.12 -10.77 -9.72
C ASP A 161 -0.36 -11.89 -8.68
N PHE A 162 -1.26 -12.79 -8.99
CA PHE A 162 -1.51 -13.97 -8.16
C PHE A 162 -0.34 -14.97 -8.12
N ALA A 163 0.53 -14.96 -9.13
CA ALA A 163 1.69 -15.84 -9.16
C ALA A 163 2.71 -15.39 -8.12
N LEU A 164 2.99 -14.10 -8.02
CA LEU A 164 3.86 -13.52 -7.00
C LEU A 164 3.25 -13.72 -5.60
N LEU A 165 1.95 -13.48 -5.45
CA LEU A 165 1.25 -13.66 -4.18
C LEU A 165 1.43 -15.10 -3.61
N ARG A 166 1.25 -16.13 -4.45
CA ARG A 166 1.46 -17.53 -4.05
C ARG A 166 2.92 -17.80 -3.67
N ARG A 167 3.88 -17.19 -4.34
CA ARG A 167 5.30 -17.28 -3.96
C ARG A 167 5.57 -16.64 -2.62
N PHE A 168 5.01 -15.46 -2.34
CA PHE A 168 5.15 -14.79 -1.05
C PHE A 168 4.63 -15.64 0.11
N ARG A 169 3.52 -16.34 -0.10
CA ARG A 169 2.96 -17.25 0.92
C ARG A 169 3.96 -18.29 1.43
N SER A 170 4.89 -18.75 0.58
CA SER A 170 5.90 -19.74 0.94
C SER A 170 7.13 -19.17 1.67
N LEU A 171 7.29 -17.83 1.69
CA LEU A 171 8.44 -17.17 2.32
C LEU A 171 8.28 -17.00 3.84
N GLY A 172 7.05 -17.04 4.36
CA GLY A 172 6.74 -16.62 5.72
C GLY A 172 6.50 -15.10 5.79
N GLY A 173 6.30 -14.58 7.01
CA GLY A 173 5.88 -13.20 7.20
C GLY A 173 4.38 -13.00 6.98
N PHE A 174 3.93 -11.75 7.10
CA PHE A 174 2.55 -11.37 6.81
C PHE A 174 2.43 -10.95 5.35
N VAL A 175 1.56 -11.61 4.58
CA VAL A 175 1.41 -11.38 3.14
C VAL A 175 0.25 -10.44 2.88
N MET A 176 0.56 -9.24 2.38
CA MET A 176 -0.42 -8.24 1.94
C MET A 176 -0.59 -8.33 0.42
N ALA A 177 -1.79 -8.72 -0.03
CA ALA A 177 -2.13 -8.60 -1.44
C ALA A 177 -2.47 -7.15 -1.77
N GLU A 178 -1.67 -6.51 -2.62
CA GLU A 178 -1.87 -5.13 -3.05
C GLU A 178 -1.50 -4.97 -4.52
N GLY A 179 -2.21 -4.11 -5.22
CA GLY A 179 -2.01 -3.82 -6.64
C GLY A 179 -3.10 -4.43 -7.53
N ARG A 180 -3.91 -3.57 -8.14
CA ARG A 180 -4.95 -3.91 -9.15
C ARG A 180 -6.09 -4.82 -8.65
N PHE A 181 -6.31 -4.96 -7.35
CA PHE A 181 -7.48 -5.64 -6.78
C PHE A 181 -8.71 -4.73 -6.86
N ASN A 182 -9.29 -4.59 -8.06
CA ASN A 182 -10.30 -3.57 -8.36
C ASN A 182 -11.75 -4.08 -8.28
N THR A 183 -11.96 -5.34 -7.90
CA THR A 183 -13.28 -5.91 -7.68
C THR A 183 -13.34 -6.74 -6.40
N PRO A 184 -14.53 -6.91 -5.78
CA PRO A 184 -14.69 -7.80 -4.61
C PRO A 184 -14.26 -9.24 -4.90
N ASP A 185 -14.50 -9.76 -6.11
CA ASP A 185 -14.12 -11.12 -6.48
C ASP A 185 -12.61 -11.31 -6.52
N LEU A 186 -11.87 -10.35 -7.08
CA LEU A 186 -10.41 -10.36 -7.08
C LEU A 186 -9.84 -10.30 -5.65
N ALA A 187 -10.42 -9.47 -4.79
CA ALA A 187 -10.03 -9.42 -3.38
C ALA A 187 -10.28 -10.76 -2.66
N ALA A 188 -11.44 -11.39 -2.89
CA ALA A 188 -11.74 -12.70 -2.35
C ALA A 188 -10.80 -13.79 -2.89
N GLU A 189 -10.42 -13.71 -4.17
CA GLU A 189 -9.45 -14.63 -4.78
C GLU A 189 -8.05 -14.47 -4.15
N ALA A 190 -7.62 -13.25 -3.84
CA ALA A 190 -6.36 -13.01 -3.13
C ALA A 190 -6.31 -13.74 -1.79
N MET A 191 -7.40 -13.72 -1.02
CA MET A 191 -7.48 -14.45 0.24
C MET A 191 -7.40 -15.96 0.02
N ARG A 192 -8.09 -16.49 -0.99
CA ARG A 192 -7.99 -17.92 -1.38
C ARG A 192 -6.59 -18.30 -1.87
N ALA A 193 -5.89 -17.37 -2.49
CA ALA A 193 -4.51 -17.56 -2.95
C ALA A 193 -3.46 -17.53 -1.81
N GLY A 194 -3.88 -17.17 -0.60
CA GLY A 194 -3.05 -17.24 0.60
C GLY A 194 -2.57 -15.90 1.16
N ALA A 195 -3.18 -14.78 0.75
CA ALA A 195 -2.94 -13.49 1.41
C ALA A 195 -3.43 -13.53 2.87
N ASP A 196 -2.71 -12.83 3.75
CA ASP A 196 -3.17 -12.60 5.12
C ASP A 196 -4.15 -11.43 5.21
N ALA A 197 -4.04 -10.45 4.31
CA ALA A 197 -4.97 -9.34 4.12
C ALA A 197 -4.89 -8.80 2.69
N VAL A 198 -5.88 -8.01 2.28
CA VAL A 198 -5.94 -7.40 0.95
C VAL A 198 -6.05 -5.88 1.08
N THR A 199 -5.22 -5.15 0.34
CA THR A 199 -5.31 -3.68 0.21
C THR A 199 -6.03 -3.32 -1.10
N VAL A 200 -7.07 -2.51 -0.99
CA VAL A 200 -7.82 -1.98 -2.13
C VAL A 200 -7.80 -0.45 -2.11
N GLY A 201 -7.36 0.16 -3.21
CA GLY A 201 -7.24 1.61 -3.36
C GLY A 201 -8.22 2.19 -4.38
N SER A 202 -7.89 2.13 -5.67
CA SER A 202 -8.61 2.83 -6.75
C SER A 202 -10.11 2.57 -6.76
N ALA A 203 -10.51 1.32 -6.57
CA ALA A 203 -11.92 0.92 -6.54
C ALA A 203 -12.71 1.48 -5.35
N LEU A 204 -12.07 1.95 -4.28
CA LEU A 204 -12.73 2.47 -3.09
C LEU A 204 -12.63 3.98 -2.95
N THR A 205 -11.50 4.59 -3.35
CA THR A 205 -11.18 5.96 -2.93
C THR A 205 -10.80 6.91 -4.07
N ARG A 206 -10.64 6.40 -5.31
CA ARG A 206 -10.33 7.25 -6.47
C ARG A 206 -11.56 7.40 -7.36
N LEU A 207 -12.43 8.33 -7.00
CA LEU A 207 -13.70 8.53 -7.70
C LEU A 207 -13.52 8.85 -9.18
N GLU A 208 -12.51 9.65 -9.54
CA GLU A 208 -12.22 10.03 -10.92
C GLU A 208 -11.90 8.77 -11.76
N ILE A 209 -11.08 7.87 -11.24
CA ILE A 209 -10.70 6.63 -11.92
C ILE A 209 -11.90 5.69 -12.04
N MET A 210 -12.64 5.51 -10.95
CA MET A 210 -13.83 4.66 -10.97
C MET A 210 -14.90 5.20 -11.91
N THR A 211 -15.10 6.51 -11.92
CA THR A 211 -16.06 7.15 -12.82
C THR A 211 -15.66 6.96 -14.29
N ASP A 212 -14.35 7.08 -14.58
CA ASP A 212 -13.84 6.87 -15.94
C ASP A 212 -14.06 5.42 -16.41
N TRP A 213 -13.77 4.41 -15.58
CA TRP A 213 -14.04 3.01 -15.92
C TRP A 213 -15.50 2.75 -16.28
N PHE A 214 -16.45 3.28 -15.47
CA PHE A 214 -17.86 3.14 -15.77
C PHE A 214 -18.27 3.93 -17.02
N ALA A 215 -17.76 5.13 -17.20
CA ALA A 215 -18.06 5.95 -18.37
C ALA A 215 -17.56 5.31 -19.67
N GLU A 216 -16.35 4.71 -19.64
CA GLU A 216 -15.80 3.96 -20.79
C GLU A 216 -16.65 2.73 -21.12
N ALA A 217 -16.98 1.91 -20.12
CA ALA A 217 -17.83 0.75 -20.31
C ALA A 217 -19.19 1.12 -20.93
N VAL A 218 -19.80 2.22 -20.48
CA VAL A 218 -21.09 2.72 -21.07
C VAL A 218 -20.90 3.19 -22.50
N ARG A 219 -19.80 3.89 -22.82
CA ARG A 219 -19.50 4.33 -24.20
C ARG A 219 -19.29 3.14 -25.15
N SER A 220 -18.55 2.15 -24.68
CA SER A 220 -18.18 0.96 -25.47
C SER A 220 -19.36 -0.02 -25.71
N ALA A 221 -20.45 0.12 -24.97
CA ALA A 221 -21.66 -0.70 -25.13
C ALA A 221 -22.64 -0.15 -26.19
N ARG A 222 -22.31 0.93 -26.89
CA ARG A 222 -23.09 1.53 -27.98
C ARG A 222 -22.56 1.10 -29.33
#